data_942d05ce9843c7034629ab9460f00000
#
_entry.id   942d05ce9843c7034629ab9460f00000
#
_cell.length_a   1.000
_cell.length_b   1.000
_cell.length_c   1.000
_cell.angle_alpha   90.00
_cell.angle_beta   90.00
_cell.angle_gamma   90.00
#
_symmetry.space_group_name_H-M   'P 1'
#
loop_
_entity.id
_entity.type
_entity.pdbx_description
1 polymer ?
#
loop_
_entity_poly.entity_id
_entity_poly.type
_entity_poly.pdbx_seq_one_letter_code
_entity_poly.pdbx_strand_id
1 'polypeptide(L)'
;VFDLECEIWQVRSSYEGKPYRHVLMETFGATVHSSPSNLTQAGRSFEERFPNTTGSLGMAISEAIEVAAGDPNASYSLGSVLNHVLLHQTVIGLEALQQLTEFDEAQADVIYGCAGGGSNLGGLALPFLRENLDGRTTTRLVACEPKAAPSLTEGEYRYDFGDTANMTP
;
A
#
# COMPACT_ATOMS: atom_id res chain seq x y z
N VAL A 1 12.14 -14.23 -11.06
CA VAL A 1 12.86 -13.37 -12.03
C VAL A 1 14.25 -13.05 -11.51
N PHE A 2 14.38 -12.78 -10.19
CA PHE A 2 15.66 -12.41 -9.57
C PHE A 2 16.29 -13.52 -8.73
N ASP A 3 15.72 -14.71 -8.78
CA ASP A 3 16.13 -15.89 -7.98
C ASP A 3 16.21 -15.57 -6.47
N LEU A 4 15.20 -14.85 -5.99
CA LEU A 4 15.02 -14.49 -4.58
C LEU A 4 13.86 -15.29 -3.99
N GLU A 5 14.04 -15.76 -2.77
CA GLU A 5 12.93 -16.25 -1.96
C GLU A 5 12.02 -15.08 -1.56
N CYS A 6 10.71 -15.32 -1.52
CA CYS A 6 9.72 -14.30 -1.23
C CYS A 6 8.70 -14.82 -0.21
N GLU A 7 8.65 -14.20 0.95
CA GLU A 7 7.62 -14.46 1.96
C GLU A 7 6.68 -13.25 2.09
N ILE A 8 5.38 -13.51 2.18
CA ILE A 8 4.34 -12.49 2.19
C ILE A 8 3.41 -12.71 3.38
N TRP A 9 3.24 -11.69 4.22
CA TRP A 9 2.20 -11.63 5.25
C TRP A 9 1.01 -10.86 4.71
N GLN A 10 -0.09 -11.56 4.46
CA GLN A 10 -1.31 -10.98 3.91
C GLN A 10 -2.37 -10.86 5.00
N VAL A 11 -3.02 -9.71 5.13
CA VAL A 11 -4.13 -9.50 6.07
C VAL A 11 -5.18 -10.60 5.91
N ARG A 12 -5.58 -11.26 7.01
CA ARG A 12 -6.48 -12.42 7.03
C ARG A 12 -7.76 -12.21 6.24
N SER A 13 -8.43 -11.08 6.40
CA SER A 13 -9.64 -10.77 5.66
C SER A 13 -9.43 -10.72 4.14
N SER A 14 -8.26 -10.29 3.70
CA SER A 14 -7.90 -10.30 2.27
C SER A 14 -7.47 -11.68 1.79
N TYR A 15 -6.77 -12.45 2.63
CA TYR A 15 -6.35 -13.81 2.32
C TYR A 15 -7.56 -14.72 2.09
N GLU A 16 -8.53 -14.68 3.00
CA GLU A 16 -9.75 -15.50 2.92
C GLU A 16 -10.75 -14.98 1.89
N GLY A 17 -10.97 -13.65 1.85
CA GLY A 17 -11.98 -13.03 0.99
C GLY A 17 -11.58 -12.95 -0.49
N LYS A 18 -10.29 -13.06 -0.81
CA LYS A 18 -9.75 -12.97 -2.18
C LYS A 18 -8.69 -14.04 -2.42
N PRO A 19 -9.09 -15.33 -2.43
CA PRO A 19 -8.14 -16.45 -2.46
C PRO A 19 -7.27 -16.50 -3.72
N TYR A 20 -7.74 -16.00 -4.85
CA TYR A 20 -6.96 -15.97 -6.09
C TYR A 20 -5.68 -15.14 -6.00
N ARG A 21 -5.57 -14.22 -5.05
CA ARG A 21 -4.36 -13.41 -4.85
C ARG A 21 -3.21 -14.26 -4.32
N HIS A 22 -3.42 -14.99 -3.23
CA HIS A 22 -2.35 -15.84 -2.69
C HIS A 22 -2.04 -17.01 -3.62
N VAL A 23 -3.05 -17.61 -4.27
CA VAL A 23 -2.83 -18.65 -5.29
C VAL A 23 -1.93 -18.14 -6.42
N LEU A 24 -2.13 -16.91 -6.90
CA LEU A 24 -1.27 -16.30 -7.92
C LEU A 24 0.16 -16.11 -7.42
N MET A 25 0.33 -15.58 -6.20
CA MET A 25 1.65 -15.36 -5.61
C MET A 25 2.40 -16.69 -5.40
N GLU A 26 1.71 -17.72 -4.90
CA GLU A 26 2.26 -19.07 -4.72
C GLU A 26 2.61 -19.74 -6.06
N THR A 27 1.83 -19.49 -7.12
CA THR A 27 2.14 -19.95 -8.47
C THR A 27 3.47 -19.39 -8.98
N PHE A 28 3.82 -18.17 -8.56
CA PHE A 28 5.11 -17.56 -8.86
C PHE A 28 6.22 -17.90 -7.85
N GLY A 29 5.96 -18.80 -6.93
CA GLY A 29 6.95 -19.34 -5.99
C GLY A 29 7.07 -18.59 -4.67
N ALA A 30 6.15 -17.68 -4.35
CA ALA A 30 6.13 -17.04 -3.03
C ALA A 30 5.50 -17.96 -1.97
N THR A 31 5.92 -17.80 -0.71
CA THR A 31 5.23 -18.35 0.46
C THR A 31 4.31 -17.28 1.02
N VAL A 32 3.01 -17.57 1.20
CA VAL A 32 2.03 -16.59 1.65
C VAL A 32 1.41 -17.01 2.99
N HIS A 33 1.50 -16.14 3.98
CA HIS A 33 0.97 -16.35 5.32
C HIS A 33 -0.24 -15.45 5.58
N SER A 34 -1.28 -16.01 6.19
CA SER A 34 -2.42 -15.24 6.70
C SER A 34 -2.05 -14.56 8.02
N SER A 35 -2.14 -13.23 8.09
CA SER A 35 -1.80 -12.44 9.26
C SER A 35 -3.06 -11.94 10.01
N PRO A 36 -3.08 -12.00 11.38
CA PRO A 36 -1.99 -12.49 12.23
C PRO A 36 -1.84 -14.00 12.17
N SER A 37 -0.60 -14.47 12.37
CA SER A 37 -0.22 -15.89 12.35
C SER A 37 0.36 -16.35 13.70
N ASN A 38 0.52 -17.66 13.85
CA ASN A 38 1.24 -18.22 14.99
C ASN A 38 2.76 -18.38 14.75
N LEU A 39 3.26 -17.96 13.60
CA LEU A 39 4.65 -18.12 13.19
C LEU A 39 5.58 -17.13 13.88
N THR A 40 5.09 -15.91 14.12
CA THR A 40 5.85 -14.81 14.72
C THR A 40 5.44 -14.55 16.17
N GLN A 41 6.28 -13.85 16.92
CA GLN A 41 5.92 -13.40 18.26
C GLN A 41 4.84 -12.32 18.20
N ALA A 42 4.97 -11.39 17.25
CA ALA A 42 3.97 -10.35 17.00
C ALA A 42 2.61 -10.96 16.69
N GLY A 43 2.55 -11.91 15.75
CA GLY A 43 1.30 -12.57 15.37
C GLY A 43 0.63 -13.30 16.54
N ARG A 44 1.38 -14.08 17.34
CA ARG A 44 0.86 -14.72 18.55
C ARG A 44 0.31 -13.70 19.56
N SER A 45 1.03 -12.60 19.78
CA SER A 45 0.58 -11.53 20.66
C SER A 45 -0.73 -10.88 20.19
N PHE A 46 -0.91 -10.72 18.86
CA PHE A 46 -2.16 -10.21 18.31
C PHE A 46 -3.32 -11.17 18.47
N GLU A 47 -3.10 -12.47 18.25
CA GLU A 47 -4.12 -13.51 18.47
C GLU A 47 -4.59 -13.56 19.94
N GLU A 48 -3.66 -13.41 20.89
CA GLU A 48 -4.00 -13.35 22.32
C GLU A 48 -4.79 -12.10 22.69
N ARG A 49 -4.38 -10.94 22.16
CA ARG A 49 -5.01 -9.64 22.49
C ARG A 49 -6.32 -9.42 21.76
N PHE A 50 -6.47 -9.95 20.56
CA PHE A 50 -7.61 -9.76 19.69
C PHE A 50 -8.09 -11.10 19.10
N PRO A 51 -8.66 -11.99 19.93
CA PRO A 51 -9.12 -13.30 19.47
C PRO A 51 -10.10 -13.15 18.29
N ASN A 52 -9.93 -13.97 17.27
CA ASN A 52 -10.74 -13.97 16.04
C ASN A 52 -10.65 -12.66 15.21
N THR A 53 -9.61 -11.88 15.37
CA THR A 53 -9.40 -10.69 14.51
C THR A 53 -9.29 -11.08 13.04
N THR A 54 -9.84 -10.25 12.18
CA THR A 54 -9.67 -10.38 10.72
C THR A 54 -8.33 -9.83 10.22
N GLY A 55 -7.50 -9.35 11.15
CA GLY A 55 -6.22 -8.73 10.87
C GLY A 55 -6.30 -7.27 10.47
N SER A 56 -5.16 -6.59 10.51
CA SER A 56 -4.98 -5.26 9.96
C SER A 56 -3.67 -5.20 9.17
N LEU A 57 -3.50 -4.14 8.39
CA LEU A 57 -2.25 -3.91 7.65
C LEU A 57 -1.07 -3.79 8.62
N GLY A 58 -1.23 -3.07 9.74
CA GLY A 58 -0.20 -2.93 10.76
C GLY A 58 0.23 -4.25 11.39
N MET A 59 -0.70 -5.18 11.63
CA MET A 59 -0.39 -6.53 12.13
C MET A 59 0.50 -7.28 11.13
N ALA A 60 0.12 -7.30 9.85
CA ALA A 60 0.89 -7.97 8.80
C ALA A 60 2.29 -7.35 8.62
N ILE A 61 2.39 -6.02 8.71
CA ILE A 61 3.66 -5.31 8.67
C ILE A 61 4.55 -5.71 9.85
N SER A 62 4.00 -5.76 11.07
CA SER A 62 4.75 -6.13 12.27
C SER A 62 5.33 -7.54 12.18
N GLU A 63 4.58 -8.50 11.65
CA GLU A 63 5.07 -9.86 11.43
C GLU A 63 6.18 -9.90 10.37
N ALA A 64 5.98 -9.25 9.23
CA ALA A 64 6.98 -9.20 8.15
C ALA A 64 8.30 -8.54 8.61
N ILE A 65 8.21 -7.47 9.40
CA ILE A 65 9.39 -6.79 9.95
C ILE A 65 10.10 -7.67 11.00
N GLU A 66 9.37 -8.38 11.86
CA GLU A 66 9.97 -9.31 12.84
C GLU A 66 10.83 -10.35 12.14
N VAL A 67 10.32 -10.96 11.07
CA VAL A 67 11.05 -11.98 10.30
C VAL A 67 12.24 -11.36 9.58
N ALA A 68 12.06 -10.24 8.90
CA ALA A 68 13.15 -9.57 8.19
C ALA A 68 14.25 -9.09 9.12
N ALA A 69 13.92 -8.62 10.33
CA ALA A 69 14.91 -8.21 11.33
C ALA A 69 15.66 -9.40 11.94
N GLY A 70 15.08 -10.59 11.90
CA GLY A 70 15.70 -11.83 12.41
C GLY A 70 16.69 -12.48 11.45
N ASP A 71 16.69 -12.12 10.18
CA ASP A 71 17.57 -12.68 9.16
C ASP A 71 18.40 -11.57 8.47
N PRO A 72 19.75 -11.58 8.62
CA PRO A 72 20.61 -10.57 8.01
C PRO A 72 20.62 -10.62 6.47
N ASN A 73 20.12 -11.68 5.85
CA ASN A 73 20.02 -11.80 4.40
C ASN A 73 18.62 -11.39 3.88
N ALA A 74 17.67 -11.13 4.76
CA ALA A 74 16.33 -10.70 4.37
C ALA A 74 16.26 -9.18 4.18
N SER A 75 15.42 -8.76 3.25
CA SER A 75 15.07 -7.35 3.04
C SER A 75 13.56 -7.17 3.12
N TYR A 76 13.12 -6.25 3.97
CA TYR A 76 11.72 -5.90 4.06
C TYR A 76 11.31 -5.01 2.88
N SER A 77 10.16 -5.32 2.28
CA SER A 77 9.54 -4.51 1.24
C SER A 77 8.07 -4.26 1.53
N LEU A 78 7.67 -3.00 1.46
CA LEU A 78 6.29 -2.57 1.60
C LEU A 78 5.84 -1.81 0.34
N GLY A 79 4.62 -2.08 -0.14
CA GLY A 79 4.21 -1.69 -1.48
C GLY A 79 3.61 -0.29 -1.63
N SER A 80 3.19 0.46 -0.61
CA SER A 80 2.38 1.65 -0.87
C SER A 80 2.54 2.87 0.05
N VAL A 81 2.93 2.76 1.28
CA VAL A 81 2.87 3.86 2.27
C VAL A 81 4.18 4.64 2.45
N LEU A 82 5.25 4.22 1.82
CA LEU A 82 6.57 4.83 1.96
C LEU A 82 6.81 5.87 0.86
N ASN A 83 7.48 6.97 1.20
CA ASN A 83 7.74 8.08 0.29
C ASN A 83 8.45 7.66 -1.01
N HIS A 84 9.41 6.72 -0.94
CA HIS A 84 10.09 6.24 -2.14
C HIS A 84 9.14 5.48 -3.07
N VAL A 85 8.13 4.78 -2.53
CA VAL A 85 7.11 4.11 -3.34
C VAL A 85 6.21 5.12 -4.02
N LEU A 86 5.77 6.19 -3.31
CA LEU A 86 5.01 7.27 -3.91
C LEU A 86 5.80 7.92 -5.06
N LEU A 87 7.09 8.17 -4.84
CA LEU A 87 7.97 8.77 -5.86
C LEU A 87 8.10 7.87 -7.09
N HIS A 88 8.33 6.57 -6.93
CA HIS A 88 8.39 5.62 -8.05
C HIS A 88 7.06 5.55 -8.81
N GLN A 89 5.93 5.61 -8.12
CA GLN A 89 4.61 5.57 -8.74
C GLN A 89 4.28 6.83 -9.56
N THR A 90 5.03 7.92 -9.41
CA THR A 90 4.83 9.12 -10.23
C THR A 90 5.04 8.89 -11.72
N VAL A 91 5.68 7.80 -12.13
CA VAL A 91 5.73 7.38 -13.54
C VAL A 91 4.33 7.30 -14.16
N ILE A 92 3.32 6.89 -13.40
CA ILE A 92 1.93 6.80 -13.86
C ILE A 92 1.39 8.19 -14.25
N GLY A 93 1.55 9.19 -13.39
CA GLY A 93 1.11 10.56 -13.69
C GLY A 93 1.93 11.23 -14.79
N LEU A 94 3.24 10.95 -14.86
CA LEU A 94 4.09 11.45 -15.94
C LEU A 94 3.69 10.89 -17.30
N GLU A 95 3.43 9.59 -17.39
CA GLU A 95 2.94 8.96 -18.62
C GLU A 95 1.51 9.44 -18.98
N ALA A 96 0.64 9.63 -17.98
CA ALA A 96 -0.70 10.16 -18.21
C ALA A 96 -0.65 11.58 -18.82
N LEU A 97 0.24 12.46 -18.37
CA LEU A 97 0.46 13.78 -18.98
C LEU A 97 0.91 13.67 -20.44
N GLN A 98 1.81 12.74 -20.73
CA GLN A 98 2.24 12.50 -22.11
C GLN A 98 1.08 11.98 -22.98
N GLN A 99 0.31 11.02 -22.47
CA GLN A 99 -0.84 10.44 -23.18
C GLN A 99 -1.92 11.48 -23.50
N LEU A 100 -2.19 12.43 -22.59
CA LEU A 100 -3.11 13.53 -22.89
C LEU A 100 -2.66 14.30 -24.15
N THR A 101 -1.37 14.58 -24.28
CA THR A 101 -0.82 15.25 -25.47
C THR A 101 -1.01 14.41 -26.73
N GLU A 102 -0.86 13.08 -26.64
CA GLU A 102 -1.07 12.16 -27.77
C GLU A 102 -2.55 12.11 -28.21
N PHE A 103 -3.48 12.44 -27.31
CA PHE A 103 -4.91 12.54 -27.59
C PHE A 103 -5.38 13.96 -27.94
N ASP A 104 -4.46 14.90 -28.16
CA ASP A 104 -4.75 16.31 -28.40
C ASP A 104 -5.52 17.01 -27.27
N GLU A 105 -5.38 16.50 -26.04
CA GLU A 105 -5.97 17.09 -24.85
C GLU A 105 -4.96 17.99 -24.13
N ALA A 106 -5.34 19.25 -23.91
CA ALA A 106 -4.45 20.23 -23.27
C ALA A 106 -4.23 19.94 -21.78
N GLN A 107 -5.27 19.46 -21.10
CA GLN A 107 -5.22 19.07 -19.67
C GLN A 107 -6.41 18.18 -19.34
N ALA A 108 -6.32 17.49 -18.21
CA ALA A 108 -7.49 16.86 -17.58
C ALA A 108 -8.22 17.90 -16.71
N ASP A 109 -9.55 17.93 -16.73
CA ASP A 109 -10.33 18.79 -15.83
C ASP A 109 -10.26 18.30 -14.40
N VAL A 110 -10.37 16.98 -14.21
CA VAL A 110 -10.38 16.34 -12.89
C VAL A 110 -9.62 15.03 -12.92
N ILE A 111 -8.81 14.81 -11.89
CA ILE A 111 -8.14 13.54 -11.60
C ILE A 111 -8.77 12.94 -10.35
N TYR A 112 -9.19 11.68 -10.41
CA TYR A 112 -9.66 10.90 -9.29
C TYR A 112 -8.63 9.81 -8.96
N GLY A 113 -8.09 9.82 -7.75
CA GLY A 113 -7.12 8.83 -7.27
C GLY A 113 -7.59 8.13 -6.01
N CYS A 114 -7.37 6.81 -5.92
CA CYS A 114 -7.67 6.03 -4.71
C CYS A 114 -6.65 6.33 -3.62
N ALA A 115 -7.12 6.60 -2.41
CA ALA A 115 -6.29 6.78 -1.24
C ALA A 115 -6.45 5.60 -0.27
N GLY A 116 -5.58 4.59 -0.41
CA GLY A 116 -5.33 3.56 0.58
C GLY A 116 -4.03 3.90 1.31
N GLY A 117 -2.91 3.26 0.93
CA GLY A 117 -1.58 3.64 1.42
C GLY A 117 -0.99 4.92 0.80
N GLY A 118 -1.68 5.55 -0.16
CA GLY A 118 -1.32 6.83 -0.76
C GLY A 118 -0.56 6.76 -2.09
N SER A 119 0.06 5.64 -2.45
CA SER A 119 0.88 5.58 -3.67
C SER A 119 0.09 5.66 -4.97
N ASN A 120 -1.14 5.12 -5.01
CA ASN A 120 -2.01 5.26 -6.18
C ASN A 120 -2.38 6.75 -6.41
N LEU A 121 -2.87 7.42 -5.37
CA LEU A 121 -3.19 8.84 -5.44
C LEU A 121 -1.95 9.68 -5.76
N GLY A 122 -0.87 9.49 -4.99
CA GLY A 122 0.36 10.28 -5.16
C GLY A 122 1.01 10.05 -6.51
N GLY A 123 1.11 8.80 -6.94
CA GLY A 123 1.71 8.44 -8.22
C GLY A 123 0.99 9.05 -9.41
N LEU A 124 -0.34 9.09 -9.38
CA LEU A 124 -1.13 9.72 -10.43
C LEU A 124 -1.14 11.25 -10.28
N ALA A 125 -1.45 11.78 -9.10
CA ALA A 125 -1.81 13.18 -8.91
C ALA A 125 -0.60 14.13 -8.78
N LEU A 126 0.54 13.69 -8.21
CA LEU A 126 1.67 14.59 -7.96
C LEU A 126 2.26 15.25 -9.24
N PRO A 127 2.41 14.55 -10.38
CA PRO A 127 2.82 15.20 -11.62
C PRO A 127 1.84 16.29 -12.10
N PHE A 128 0.53 16.06 -11.98
CA PHE A 128 -0.48 17.07 -12.30
C PHE A 128 -0.47 18.24 -11.31
N LEU A 129 -0.23 17.96 -10.03
CA LEU A 129 -0.06 19.02 -9.02
C LEU A 129 1.12 19.94 -9.36
N ARG A 130 2.23 19.35 -9.82
CA ARG A 130 3.38 20.14 -10.30
C ARG A 130 2.99 21.07 -11.44
N GLU A 131 2.24 20.58 -12.43
CA GLU A 131 1.78 21.41 -13.56
C GLU A 131 0.87 22.57 -13.09
N ASN A 132 0.01 22.30 -12.08
CA ASN A 132 -0.82 23.35 -11.48
C ASN A 132 0.03 24.39 -10.72
N LEU A 133 1.01 23.96 -9.93
CA LEU A 133 1.89 24.85 -9.17
C LEU A 133 2.75 25.73 -10.06
N ASP A 134 3.15 25.22 -11.21
CA ASP A 134 3.89 25.96 -12.24
C ASP A 134 2.98 26.87 -13.09
N GLY A 135 1.68 26.86 -12.82
CA GLY A 135 0.69 27.68 -13.54
C GLY A 135 0.38 27.22 -14.96
N ARG A 136 0.77 26.00 -15.33
CA ARG A 136 0.52 25.44 -16.66
C ARG A 136 -0.87 24.84 -16.83
N THR A 137 -1.46 24.34 -15.75
CA THR A 137 -2.79 23.74 -15.73
C THR A 137 -3.58 24.15 -14.49
N THR A 138 -4.89 23.80 -14.49
CA THR A 138 -5.81 24.01 -13.36
C THR A 138 -6.58 22.73 -13.04
N THR A 139 -5.96 21.59 -13.23
CA THR A 139 -6.55 20.27 -13.00
C THR A 139 -7.01 20.10 -11.53
N ARG A 140 -8.26 19.75 -11.33
CA ARG A 140 -8.78 19.43 -10.00
C ARG A 140 -8.34 18.03 -9.59
N LEU A 141 -7.73 17.90 -8.41
CA LEU A 141 -7.28 16.61 -7.86
C LEU A 141 -8.24 16.18 -6.76
N VAL A 142 -8.76 14.95 -6.85
CA VAL A 142 -9.75 14.39 -5.93
C VAL A 142 -9.23 13.07 -5.37
N ALA A 143 -9.01 13.04 -4.06
CA ALA A 143 -8.70 11.82 -3.34
C ALA A 143 -10.00 11.05 -3.03
N CYS A 144 -10.04 9.77 -3.35
CA CYS A 144 -11.17 8.89 -3.07
C CYS A 144 -10.74 7.84 -2.05
N GLU A 145 -11.42 7.79 -0.92
CA GLU A 145 -11.16 6.81 0.13
C GLU A 145 -12.43 6.05 0.53
N PRO A 146 -12.31 4.82 1.07
CA PRO A 146 -13.47 4.07 1.55
C PRO A 146 -13.98 4.68 2.86
N LYS A 147 -15.29 4.80 3.02
CA LYS A 147 -15.92 5.25 4.27
C LYS A 147 -15.55 4.37 5.48
N ALA A 148 -15.21 3.10 5.23
CA ALA A 148 -14.77 2.17 6.28
C ALA A 148 -13.35 2.46 6.83
N ALA A 149 -12.54 3.24 6.11
CA ALA A 149 -11.20 3.65 6.51
C ALA A 149 -10.95 5.10 6.05
N PRO A 150 -11.58 6.11 6.68
CA PRO A 150 -11.60 7.50 6.23
C PRO A 150 -10.34 8.25 6.70
N SER A 151 -9.17 7.78 6.34
CA SER A 151 -7.87 8.29 6.84
C SER A 151 -7.62 9.76 6.53
N LEU A 152 -8.15 10.27 5.41
CA LEU A 152 -7.94 11.65 4.97
C LEU A 152 -9.00 12.63 5.49
N THR A 153 -10.21 12.16 5.81
CA THR A 153 -11.34 13.03 6.13
C THR A 153 -11.76 12.98 7.59
N GLU A 154 -11.94 11.80 8.17
CA GLU A 154 -12.49 11.63 9.52
C GLU A 154 -11.52 10.89 10.46
N GLY A 155 -10.46 10.29 9.94
CA GLY A 155 -9.48 9.51 10.70
C GLY A 155 -8.56 10.39 11.53
N GLU A 156 -8.14 9.89 12.69
CA GLU A 156 -7.07 10.52 13.47
C GLU A 156 -5.71 10.27 12.79
N TYR A 157 -4.84 11.26 12.79
CA TYR A 157 -3.47 11.09 12.33
C TYR A 157 -2.66 10.33 13.38
N ARG A 158 -2.64 9.01 13.23
CA ARG A 158 -1.90 8.08 14.10
C ARG A 158 -1.56 6.81 13.36
N TYR A 159 -0.61 6.05 13.88
CA TYR A 159 -0.30 4.72 13.36
C TYR A 159 -1.47 3.74 13.54
N ASP A 160 -1.59 2.77 12.63
CA ASP A 160 -2.52 1.64 12.77
C ASP A 160 -2.33 0.98 14.15
N PHE A 161 -3.42 0.64 14.83
CA PHE A 161 -3.39 0.07 16.18
C PHE A 161 -2.59 -1.24 16.28
N GLY A 162 -2.45 -1.96 15.18
CA GLY A 162 -1.66 -3.19 15.07
C GLY A 162 -0.24 -2.97 14.54
N ASP A 163 0.14 -1.74 14.21
CA ASP A 163 1.47 -1.41 13.68
C ASP A 163 2.45 -1.11 14.81
N THR A 164 3.04 -2.15 15.40
CA THR A 164 4.05 -2.00 16.44
C THR A 164 5.39 -1.46 15.92
N ALA A 165 5.60 -1.48 14.60
CA ALA A 165 6.79 -0.95 13.95
C ALA A 165 6.67 0.55 13.59
N ASN A 166 5.49 1.14 13.73
CA ASN A 166 5.20 2.55 13.39
C ASN A 166 5.57 2.90 11.94
N MET A 167 5.18 2.04 11.00
CA MET A 167 5.48 2.20 9.57
C MET A 167 4.32 2.78 8.77
N THR A 168 3.08 2.66 9.28
CA THR A 168 1.85 3.11 8.61
C THR A 168 0.97 3.93 9.54
N PRO A 169 0.79 5.22 9.28
CA PRO A 169 -0.24 6.02 9.95
C PRO A 169 -1.66 5.65 9.54
#